data_31a416235c741ffe694ca8a317be0280
#
_entry.id   31a416235c741ffe694ca8a317be0280
#
_cell.length_a   1.000
_cell.length_b   1.000
_cell.length_c   1.000
_cell.angle_alpha   90.00
_cell.angle_beta   90.00
_cell.angle_gamma   90.00
#
_symmetry.space_group_name_H-M   'P 1'
#
loop_
_entity.id
_entity.type
_entity.pdbx_description
1 polymer ?
#
loop_
_entity_poly.entity_id
_entity_poly.type
_entity_poly.pdbx_seq_one_letter_code
_entity_poly.pdbx_strand_id
1 'polypeptide(L)'
;RYLFSGVENFLFYDLWQDGYVNENVFAYSNGAGDERVLVFYNNKYDQAHGWIKLSDPYAVKTGNGDEIIQKTRTLSEGLNLTAEDDKYCIFQEHKSQKWFIRKSKDICEQGLFVMLNGFEYQIFMNIQQVTDTEDNRYKILCEFLNGAGCDDLETALQELIYKDLYKTFVPYAKSALKAIDDSK
;
A
#
# COMPACT_ATOMS: atom_id res chain seq x y z
N ARG A 1 13.92 -9.22 -11.99
CA ARG A 1 15.27 -8.72 -12.34
C ARG A 1 15.22 -7.46 -13.19
N TYR A 2 14.33 -7.39 -14.17
CA TYR A 2 14.18 -6.22 -15.06
C TYR A 2 13.71 -4.95 -14.32
N LEU A 3 12.90 -5.05 -13.26
CA LEU A 3 12.49 -3.92 -12.43
C LEU A 3 13.65 -3.16 -11.77
N PHE A 4 14.80 -3.81 -11.65
CA PHE A 4 16.00 -3.24 -11.03
C PHE A 4 17.11 -2.91 -12.05
N SER A 5 16.86 -3.06 -13.33
CA SER A 5 17.87 -2.88 -14.37
C SER A 5 17.99 -1.43 -14.86
N GLY A 6 16.96 -0.63 -14.68
CA GLY A 6 16.94 0.78 -15.07
C GLY A 6 17.15 1.71 -13.88
N VAL A 7 17.72 2.89 -14.12
CA VAL A 7 17.93 3.93 -13.11
C VAL A 7 16.96 5.11 -13.25
N GLU A 8 16.19 5.13 -14.33
CA GLU A 8 15.31 6.27 -14.68
C GLU A 8 14.18 6.51 -13.68
N ASN A 9 13.69 5.43 -13.06
CA ASN A 9 12.62 5.45 -12.07
C ASN A 9 13.10 5.14 -10.67
N PHE A 10 14.42 5.03 -10.47
CA PHE A 10 15.00 4.71 -9.18
C PHE A 10 15.00 5.95 -8.28
N LEU A 11 14.36 5.84 -7.11
CA LEU A 11 14.26 6.90 -6.13
C LEU A 11 14.58 6.34 -4.75
N PHE A 12 15.47 7.03 -4.04
CA PHE A 12 15.67 6.82 -2.59
C PHE A 12 14.75 7.74 -1.80
N TYR A 13 14.38 7.30 -0.59
CA TYR A 13 13.52 8.04 0.33
C TYR A 13 14.09 8.02 1.74
N ASP A 14 14.00 9.14 2.42
CA ASP A 14 14.26 9.22 3.85
C ASP A 14 13.10 8.63 4.66
N LEU A 15 13.43 7.80 5.67
CA LEU A 15 12.48 7.42 6.72
C LEU A 15 12.52 8.48 7.83
N TRP A 16 11.42 9.19 8.00
CA TRP A 16 11.25 10.16 9.08
C TRP A 16 10.66 9.49 10.31
N GLN A 17 11.48 9.40 11.37
CA GLN A 17 11.14 8.83 12.66
C GLN A 17 11.24 9.91 13.74
N ASP A 18 10.16 10.19 14.45
CA ASP A 18 10.12 11.13 15.58
C ASP A 18 10.70 12.54 15.27
N GLY A 19 10.55 12.99 14.03
CA GLY A 19 11.04 14.28 13.54
C GLY A 19 12.48 14.29 13.02
N TYR A 20 13.13 13.14 12.95
CA TYR A 20 14.48 12.98 12.42
C TYR A 20 14.54 11.93 11.32
N VAL A 21 15.50 12.06 10.42
CA VAL A 21 15.79 11.02 9.41
C VAL A 21 16.50 9.85 10.10
N ASN A 22 15.96 8.65 9.92
CA ASN A 22 16.60 7.42 10.36
C ASN A 22 17.53 6.88 9.26
N GLU A 23 18.80 7.23 9.32
CA GLU A 23 19.82 6.85 8.33
C GLU A 23 20.12 5.34 8.27
N ASN A 24 19.59 4.54 9.21
CA ASN A 24 19.76 3.09 9.21
C ASN A 24 18.72 2.37 8.35
N VAL A 25 17.72 3.08 7.85
CA VAL A 25 16.68 2.50 6.99
C VAL A 25 16.92 2.91 5.54
N PHE A 26 17.13 1.93 4.70
CA PHE A 26 17.19 2.12 3.25
C PHE A 26 15.80 1.92 2.67
N ALA A 27 15.23 2.97 2.11
CA ALA A 27 13.94 2.94 1.43
C ALA A 27 14.12 3.38 -0.01
N TYR A 28 13.65 2.59 -0.97
CA TYR A 28 13.74 2.97 -2.38
C TYR A 28 12.62 2.36 -3.23
N SER A 29 12.21 3.08 -4.25
CA SER A 29 11.35 2.55 -5.31
C SER A 29 12.09 2.45 -6.63
N ASN A 30 11.65 1.53 -7.48
CA ASN A 30 12.06 1.44 -8.87
C ASN A 30 10.91 0.89 -9.72
N GLY A 31 11.05 0.93 -11.04
CA GLY A 31 10.02 0.41 -11.92
C GLY A 31 10.43 0.37 -13.39
N ALA A 32 9.68 -0.43 -14.14
CA ALA A 32 9.80 -0.54 -15.59
C ALA A 32 8.39 -0.61 -16.20
N GLY A 33 8.11 0.24 -17.20
CA GLY A 33 6.75 0.40 -17.70
C GLY A 33 5.79 0.82 -16.59
N ASP A 34 4.71 0.09 -16.41
CA ASP A 34 3.71 0.34 -15.35
C ASP A 34 4.00 -0.40 -14.05
N GLU A 35 4.98 -1.31 -14.05
CA GLU A 35 5.30 -2.08 -12.85
C GLU A 35 6.18 -1.27 -11.91
N ARG A 36 5.88 -1.36 -10.62
CA ARG A 36 6.61 -0.67 -9.54
C ARG A 36 6.96 -1.66 -8.44
N VAL A 37 8.08 -1.36 -7.78
CA VAL A 37 8.54 -2.06 -6.58
C VAL A 37 8.95 -1.02 -5.55
N LEU A 38 8.68 -1.31 -4.28
CA LEU A 38 9.08 -0.49 -3.15
C LEU A 38 9.77 -1.41 -2.14
N VAL A 39 10.98 -1.03 -1.74
CA VAL A 39 11.85 -1.84 -0.88
C VAL A 39 12.26 -1.05 0.34
N PHE A 40 12.23 -1.74 1.48
CA PHE A 40 12.72 -1.24 2.77
C PHE A 40 13.71 -2.23 3.36
N TYR A 41 14.74 -1.71 3.99
CA TYR A 41 15.68 -2.51 4.76
C TYR A 41 16.16 -1.72 6.00
N ASN A 42 15.97 -2.28 7.16
CA ASN A 42 16.52 -1.76 8.42
C ASN A 42 17.90 -2.37 8.66
N ASN A 43 18.94 -1.57 8.57
CA ASN A 43 20.34 -1.99 8.76
C ASN A 43 20.80 -1.85 10.21
N LYS A 44 19.91 -1.96 11.19
CA LYS A 44 20.19 -1.87 12.62
C LYS A 44 19.47 -2.96 13.39
N TYR A 45 19.98 -3.32 14.57
CA TYR A 45 19.36 -4.32 15.43
C TYR A 45 18.02 -3.84 16.03
N ASP A 46 17.93 -2.55 16.35
CA ASP A 46 16.73 -1.95 16.93
C ASP A 46 15.59 -1.86 15.90
N GLN A 47 14.35 -1.87 16.40
CA GLN A 47 13.19 -1.60 15.57
C GLN A 47 13.24 -0.16 15.01
N ALA A 48 12.85 -0.02 13.75
CA ALA A 48 12.67 1.27 13.08
C ALA A 48 11.21 1.44 12.67
N HIS A 49 10.67 2.66 12.81
CA HIS A 49 9.35 3.02 12.32
C HIS A 49 9.32 4.48 11.87
N GLY A 50 8.45 4.80 10.96
CA GLY A 50 8.33 6.18 10.50
C GLY A 50 7.61 6.31 9.17
N TRP A 51 7.67 7.48 8.62
CA TRP A 51 7.01 7.86 7.37
C TRP A 51 8.02 8.06 6.26
N ILE A 52 7.69 7.58 5.08
CA ILE A 52 8.37 7.95 3.83
C ILE A 52 7.39 8.72 2.94
N LYS A 53 7.86 9.83 2.38
CA LYS A 53 7.00 10.70 1.56
C LYS A 53 7.74 11.33 0.39
N LEU A 54 8.94 11.82 0.62
CA LEU A 54 9.73 12.59 -0.36
C LEU A 54 11.04 11.85 -0.63
N SER A 55 11.44 11.82 -1.90
CA SER A 55 12.72 11.25 -2.29
C SER A 55 13.87 12.16 -1.92
N ASP A 56 15.06 11.56 -1.77
CA ASP A 56 16.30 12.30 -1.78
C ASP A 56 16.44 13.12 -3.07
N PRO A 57 17.13 14.25 -3.02
CA PRO A 57 17.43 15.01 -4.22
C PRO A 57 18.28 14.20 -5.19
N TYR A 58 17.88 14.13 -6.44
CA TYR A 58 18.63 13.49 -7.50
C TYR A 58 18.93 14.45 -8.64
N ALA A 59 20.06 14.24 -9.28
CA ALA A 59 20.56 15.11 -10.35
C ALA A 59 19.88 14.79 -11.69
N VAL A 60 19.37 15.82 -12.36
CA VAL A 60 18.76 15.72 -13.70
C VAL A 60 19.47 16.70 -14.64
N LYS A 61 19.91 16.20 -15.80
CA LYS A 61 20.42 17.06 -16.88
C LYS A 61 19.26 17.80 -17.55
N THR A 62 19.37 19.11 -17.69
CA THR A 62 18.31 19.97 -18.29
C THR A 62 18.23 19.87 -19.82
N GLY A 63 19.21 19.24 -20.44
CA GLY A 63 19.32 19.21 -21.91
C GLY A 63 19.99 20.46 -22.53
N ASN A 64 20.28 21.49 -21.76
CA ASN A 64 21.00 22.69 -22.14
C ASN A 64 22.47 22.60 -21.71
N GLY A 65 23.31 21.84 -22.47
CA GLY A 65 24.71 21.65 -22.11
C GLY A 65 24.90 20.78 -20.87
N ASP A 66 25.85 21.18 -20.01
CA ASP A 66 26.20 20.45 -18.78
C ASP A 66 25.42 20.91 -17.56
N GLU A 67 24.34 21.66 -17.73
CA GLU A 67 23.53 22.15 -16.61
C GLU A 67 22.79 21.00 -15.91
N ILE A 68 23.03 20.88 -14.59
CA ILE A 68 22.42 19.88 -13.73
C ILE A 68 21.54 20.59 -12.71
N ILE A 69 20.28 20.17 -12.59
CA ILE A 69 19.37 20.60 -11.54
C ILE A 69 19.08 19.46 -10.58
N GLN A 70 18.86 19.79 -9.30
CA GLN A 70 18.39 18.81 -8.33
C GLN A 70 16.86 18.79 -8.31
N LYS A 71 16.29 17.59 -8.35
CA LYS A 71 14.85 17.35 -8.23
C LYS A 71 14.57 16.37 -7.12
N THR A 72 13.40 16.51 -6.51
CA THR A 72 12.80 15.53 -5.60
C THR A 72 11.47 15.06 -6.20
N ARG A 73 11.04 13.86 -5.83
CA ARG A 73 9.71 13.33 -6.16
C ARG A 73 9.04 12.82 -4.89
N THR A 74 7.73 12.93 -4.86
CA THR A 74 6.95 12.27 -3.81
C THR A 74 6.92 10.75 -4.01
N LEU A 75 6.62 10.01 -2.96
CA LEU A 75 6.41 8.56 -3.04
C LEU A 75 5.30 8.23 -4.04
N SER A 76 4.21 9.02 -4.04
CA SER A 76 3.11 8.83 -4.98
C SER A 76 3.53 9.00 -6.44
N GLU A 77 4.38 9.98 -6.75
CA GLU A 77 4.95 10.11 -8.10
C GLU A 77 5.86 8.93 -8.46
N GLY A 78 6.66 8.44 -7.51
CA GLY A 78 7.51 7.26 -7.70
C GLY A 78 6.71 5.98 -7.95
N LEU A 79 5.53 5.87 -7.36
CA LEU A 79 4.61 4.73 -7.51
C LEU A 79 3.54 4.95 -8.58
N ASN A 80 3.53 6.10 -9.27
CA ASN A 80 2.53 6.48 -10.27
C ASN A 80 1.10 6.50 -9.72
N LEU A 81 0.91 7.12 -8.53
CA LEU A 81 -0.39 7.24 -7.85
C LEU A 81 -0.92 8.66 -7.99
N THR A 82 -2.25 8.77 -8.05
CA THR A 82 -3.00 10.02 -8.07
C THR A 82 -3.92 10.14 -6.86
N ALA A 83 -4.31 11.37 -6.50
CA ALA A 83 -4.96 11.69 -5.22
C ALA A 83 -6.49 11.78 -5.30
N GLU A 84 -7.13 11.17 -6.32
CA GLU A 84 -8.58 11.16 -6.41
C GLU A 84 -9.20 10.34 -5.27
N ASP A 85 -10.40 10.74 -4.83
CA ASP A 85 -11.08 10.17 -3.66
C ASP A 85 -11.54 8.72 -3.85
N ASP A 86 -11.74 8.30 -5.10
CA ASP A 86 -12.17 6.97 -5.52
C ASP A 86 -11.02 6.03 -5.88
N LYS A 87 -9.76 6.44 -5.64
CA LYS A 87 -8.56 5.67 -5.97
C LYS A 87 -7.98 4.97 -4.75
N TYR A 88 -7.64 3.71 -4.95
CA TYR A 88 -6.98 2.86 -3.96
C TYR A 88 -5.71 2.26 -4.54
N CYS A 89 -4.67 2.20 -3.72
CA CYS A 89 -3.42 1.52 -4.04
C CYS A 89 -3.45 0.12 -3.42
N ILE A 90 -3.34 -0.90 -4.26
CA ILE A 90 -3.18 -2.29 -3.84
C ILE A 90 -1.74 -2.73 -4.11
N PHE A 91 -1.18 -3.54 -3.23
CA PHE A 91 0.18 -4.06 -3.35
C PHE A 91 0.37 -5.33 -2.55
N GLN A 92 1.34 -6.14 -2.92
CA GLN A 92 1.64 -7.41 -2.28
C GLN A 92 3.02 -7.36 -1.60
N GLU A 93 3.11 -7.81 -0.35
CA GLU A 93 4.38 -8.00 0.34
C GLU A 93 4.98 -9.34 -0.07
N HIS A 94 6.24 -9.31 -0.54
CA HIS A 94 6.91 -10.44 -1.18
C HIS A 94 7.14 -11.65 -0.24
N LYS A 95 7.50 -11.41 1.02
CA LYS A 95 7.84 -12.47 1.98
C LYS A 95 6.60 -13.18 2.51
N SER A 96 5.61 -12.43 2.95
CA SER A 96 4.36 -12.97 3.50
C SER A 96 3.35 -13.35 2.43
N GLN A 97 3.54 -12.88 1.18
CA GLN A 97 2.60 -12.98 0.07
C GLN A 97 1.23 -12.32 0.35
N LYS A 98 1.13 -11.52 1.40
CA LYS A 98 -0.10 -10.83 1.76
C LYS A 98 -0.33 -9.61 0.91
N TRP A 99 -1.59 -9.41 0.55
CA TRP A 99 -2.08 -8.22 -0.13
C TRP A 99 -2.48 -7.15 0.85
N PHE A 100 -2.23 -5.91 0.48
CA PHE A 100 -2.58 -4.71 1.23
C PHE A 100 -3.35 -3.76 0.33
N ILE A 101 -4.21 -2.96 0.96
CA ILE A 101 -4.93 -1.86 0.31
C ILE A 101 -4.79 -0.59 1.13
N ARG A 102 -4.59 0.53 0.46
CA ARG A 102 -4.53 1.88 1.06
C ARG A 102 -5.27 2.86 0.17
N LYS A 103 -5.87 3.89 0.74
CA LYS A 103 -6.40 4.99 -0.04
C LYS A 103 -5.23 5.73 -0.71
N SER A 104 -5.28 5.91 -2.04
CA SER A 104 -4.19 6.57 -2.77
C SER A 104 -3.95 7.99 -2.30
N LYS A 105 -5.03 8.71 -1.98
CA LYS A 105 -4.97 10.07 -1.45
C LYS A 105 -4.15 10.16 -0.15
N ASP A 106 -4.29 9.20 0.76
CA ASP A 106 -3.53 9.18 2.01
C ASP A 106 -2.03 9.00 1.74
N ILE A 107 -1.66 8.14 0.77
CA ILE A 107 -0.26 7.99 0.35
C ILE A 107 0.27 9.29 -0.28
N CYS A 108 -0.54 9.97 -1.09
CA CYS A 108 -0.15 11.24 -1.71
C CYS A 108 0.04 12.36 -0.68
N GLU A 109 -0.83 12.44 0.31
CA GLU A 109 -0.83 13.52 1.31
C GLU A 109 0.14 13.26 2.46
N GLN A 110 0.20 12.04 2.97
CA GLN A 110 0.93 11.70 4.19
C GLN A 110 2.20 10.86 3.92
N GLY A 111 2.24 10.14 2.80
CA GLY A 111 3.25 9.12 2.53
C GLY A 111 2.81 7.74 3.03
N LEU A 112 3.78 6.86 3.25
CA LEU A 112 3.55 5.51 3.76
C LEU A 112 4.25 5.33 5.10
N PHE A 113 3.49 4.89 6.12
CA PHE A 113 4.05 4.49 7.40
C PHE A 113 4.64 3.09 7.31
N VAL A 114 5.85 2.92 7.79
CA VAL A 114 6.61 1.68 7.77
C VAL A 114 7.07 1.33 9.18
N MET A 115 7.03 0.05 9.51
CA MET A 115 7.61 -0.52 10.73
C MET A 115 8.44 -1.74 10.37
N LEU A 116 9.68 -1.78 10.82
CA LEU A 116 10.65 -2.83 10.54
C LEU A 116 11.30 -3.27 11.85
N ASN A 117 11.40 -4.57 12.08
CA ASN A 117 12.23 -5.11 13.13
C ASN A 117 13.72 -4.98 12.79
N GLY A 118 14.59 -5.33 13.71
CA GLY A 118 16.03 -5.29 13.46
C GLY A 118 16.41 -6.21 12.30
N PHE A 119 17.21 -5.67 11.37
CA PHE A 119 17.65 -6.35 10.14
C PHE A 119 16.51 -6.89 9.26
N GLU A 120 15.30 -6.37 9.43
CA GLU A 120 14.17 -6.75 8.60
C GLU A 120 14.19 -6.01 7.26
N TYR A 121 13.76 -6.70 6.22
CA TYR A 121 13.42 -6.10 4.94
C TYR A 121 11.96 -6.37 4.58
N GLN A 122 11.36 -5.45 3.84
CA GLN A 122 10.05 -5.60 3.23
C GLN A 122 10.15 -5.21 1.76
N ILE A 123 9.52 -5.98 0.89
CA ILE A 123 9.48 -5.72 -0.54
C ILE A 123 8.03 -5.73 -0.97
N PHE A 124 7.54 -4.60 -1.42
CA PHE A 124 6.20 -4.46 -1.98
C PHE A 124 6.27 -4.49 -3.51
N MET A 125 5.52 -5.40 -4.08
CA MET A 125 5.42 -5.65 -5.52
C MET A 125 3.95 -5.61 -5.96
N ASN A 126 3.72 -5.76 -7.27
CA ASN A 126 2.36 -5.74 -7.84
C ASN A 126 1.58 -4.49 -7.42
N ILE A 127 2.29 -3.36 -7.32
CA ILE A 127 1.72 -2.08 -6.92
C ILE A 127 0.84 -1.56 -8.05
N GLN A 128 -0.45 -1.39 -7.78
CA GLN A 128 -1.44 -0.95 -8.75
C GLN A 128 -2.38 0.06 -8.11
N GLN A 129 -2.78 1.07 -8.89
CA GLN A 129 -3.88 1.94 -8.51
C GLN A 129 -5.17 1.44 -9.18
N VAL A 130 -6.19 1.24 -8.37
CA VAL A 130 -7.51 0.82 -8.80
C VAL A 130 -8.54 1.90 -8.51
N THR A 131 -9.56 1.99 -9.35
CA THR A 131 -10.71 2.89 -9.12
C THR A 131 -11.80 2.12 -8.40
N ASP A 132 -12.41 2.74 -7.40
CA ASP A 132 -13.54 2.14 -6.69
C ASP A 132 -14.74 1.96 -7.63
N THR A 133 -15.57 1.02 -7.28
CA THR A 133 -16.79 0.68 -8.03
C THR A 133 -18.00 1.39 -7.40
N GLU A 134 -19.14 1.41 -8.09
CA GLU A 134 -20.38 2.03 -7.59
C GLU A 134 -20.84 1.46 -6.24
N ASP A 135 -20.50 0.20 -5.95
CA ASP A 135 -20.77 -0.48 -4.67
C ASP A 135 -19.72 -0.21 -3.58
N ASN A 136 -18.75 0.68 -3.84
CA ASN A 136 -17.70 1.09 -2.90
C ASN A 136 -16.90 -0.09 -2.33
N ARG A 137 -16.64 -1.13 -3.13
CA ARG A 137 -15.97 -2.36 -2.67
C ARG A 137 -14.57 -2.16 -2.11
N TYR A 138 -13.76 -1.32 -2.75
CA TYR A 138 -12.39 -1.05 -2.28
C TYR A 138 -12.37 -0.17 -1.04
N LYS A 139 -13.32 0.76 -0.93
CA LYS A 139 -13.52 1.55 0.29
C LYS A 139 -13.85 0.64 1.48
N ILE A 140 -14.86 -0.21 1.33
CA ILE A 140 -15.31 -1.12 2.39
C ILE A 140 -14.17 -2.06 2.79
N LEU A 141 -13.44 -2.62 1.81
CA LEU A 141 -12.30 -3.49 2.06
C LEU A 141 -11.15 -2.77 2.77
N CYS A 142 -10.83 -1.55 2.35
CA CYS A 142 -9.79 -0.73 2.97
C CYS A 142 -10.10 -0.41 4.43
N GLU A 143 -11.35 -0.01 4.72
CA GLU A 143 -11.82 0.26 6.07
C GLU A 143 -11.83 -1.00 6.94
N PHE A 144 -12.27 -2.14 6.39
CA PHE A 144 -12.30 -3.42 7.10
C PHE A 144 -10.90 -3.91 7.47
N LEU A 145 -9.99 -3.93 6.52
CA LEU A 145 -8.61 -4.37 6.75
C LEU A 145 -7.85 -3.39 7.66
N ASN A 146 -8.23 -2.12 7.66
CA ASN A 146 -7.62 -1.07 8.49
C ASN A 146 -6.09 -1.16 8.55
N GLY A 147 -5.49 -1.34 7.38
CA GLY A 147 -4.03 -1.46 7.25
C GLY A 147 -3.46 -2.88 7.38
N ALA A 148 -4.23 -3.86 7.82
CA ALA A 148 -3.79 -5.25 7.84
C ALA A 148 -3.69 -5.84 6.43
N GLY A 149 -2.83 -6.86 6.27
CA GLY A 149 -2.75 -7.64 5.04
C GLY A 149 -3.72 -8.82 5.06
N CYS A 150 -4.19 -9.24 3.89
CA CYS A 150 -4.99 -10.45 3.68
C CYS A 150 -4.31 -11.37 2.66
N ASP A 151 -4.72 -12.63 2.61
CA ASP A 151 -4.13 -13.60 1.69
C ASP A 151 -4.61 -13.37 0.24
N ASP A 152 -5.85 -12.93 0.09
CA ASP A 152 -6.46 -12.62 -1.21
C ASP A 152 -7.53 -11.53 -1.05
N LEU A 153 -7.47 -10.48 -1.89
CA LEU A 153 -8.38 -9.33 -1.79
C LEU A 153 -9.82 -9.68 -2.18
N GLU A 154 -10.00 -10.53 -3.17
CA GLU A 154 -11.33 -10.93 -3.62
C GLU A 154 -12.02 -11.82 -2.59
N THR A 155 -11.30 -12.77 -2.02
CA THR A 155 -11.78 -13.62 -0.93
C THR A 155 -12.15 -12.77 0.30
N ALA A 156 -11.32 -11.82 0.69
CA ALA A 156 -11.61 -10.92 1.81
C ALA A 156 -12.88 -10.08 1.56
N LEU A 157 -13.09 -9.62 0.32
CA LEU A 157 -14.29 -8.89 -0.08
C LEU A 157 -15.53 -9.77 -0.03
N GLN A 158 -15.44 -11.01 -0.54
CA GLN A 158 -16.54 -11.97 -0.48
C GLN A 158 -16.93 -12.30 0.95
N GLU A 159 -15.97 -12.51 1.84
CA GLU A 159 -16.24 -12.74 3.27
C GLU A 159 -17.00 -11.57 3.90
N LEU A 160 -16.68 -10.33 3.54
CA LEU A 160 -17.41 -9.15 4.01
C LEU A 160 -18.87 -9.16 3.54
N ILE A 161 -19.09 -9.40 2.26
CA ILE A 161 -20.43 -9.46 1.66
C ILE A 161 -21.25 -10.59 2.33
N TYR A 162 -20.67 -11.77 2.47
CA TYR A 162 -21.34 -12.90 3.13
C TYR A 162 -21.63 -12.62 4.60
N LYS A 163 -20.73 -12.00 5.34
CA LYS A 163 -20.93 -11.63 6.74
C LYS A 163 -22.14 -10.72 6.93
N ASP A 164 -22.35 -9.78 6.05
CA ASP A 164 -23.51 -8.88 6.11
C ASP A 164 -24.80 -9.58 5.68
N LEU A 165 -24.73 -10.45 4.67
CA LEU A 165 -25.84 -11.34 4.31
C LEU A 165 -26.22 -12.25 5.47
N TYR A 166 -25.26 -12.88 6.15
CA TYR A 166 -25.51 -13.73 7.32
C TYR A 166 -26.14 -12.97 8.46
N LYS A 167 -25.67 -11.77 8.79
CA LYS A 167 -26.28 -10.93 9.83
C LYS A 167 -27.75 -10.61 9.53
N THR A 168 -28.09 -10.38 8.26
CA THR A 168 -29.45 -10.08 7.85
C THR A 168 -30.32 -11.33 7.79
N PHE A 169 -29.80 -12.46 7.31
CA PHE A 169 -30.57 -13.68 7.05
C PHE A 169 -30.80 -14.54 8.30
N VAL A 170 -29.85 -14.63 9.24
CA VAL A 170 -29.94 -15.47 10.43
C VAL A 170 -31.18 -15.18 11.30
N PRO A 171 -31.59 -13.93 11.56
CA PRO A 171 -32.79 -13.64 12.32
C PRO A 171 -34.06 -14.18 11.65
N TYR A 172 -34.16 -14.06 10.30
CA TYR A 172 -35.31 -14.60 9.56
C TYR A 172 -35.35 -16.12 9.57
N ALA A 173 -34.21 -16.78 9.37
CA ALA A 173 -34.12 -18.24 9.44
C ALA A 173 -34.49 -18.77 10.82
N LYS A 174 -34.04 -18.13 11.91
CA LYS A 174 -34.42 -18.48 13.28
C LYS A 174 -35.91 -18.29 13.54
N SER A 175 -36.51 -17.21 13.04
CA SER A 175 -37.95 -16.96 13.18
C SER A 175 -38.79 -17.99 12.43
N ALA A 176 -38.36 -18.36 11.21
CA ALA A 176 -39.04 -19.37 10.42
C ALA A 176 -38.98 -20.76 11.08
N LEU A 177 -37.81 -21.15 11.61
CA LEU A 177 -37.64 -22.41 12.33
C LEU A 177 -38.53 -22.47 13.60
N LYS A 178 -38.58 -21.37 14.35
CA LYS A 178 -39.45 -21.30 15.55
C LYS A 178 -40.92 -21.42 15.18
N ALA A 179 -41.40 -20.78 14.11
CA ALA A 179 -42.78 -20.89 13.64
C ALA A 179 -43.17 -22.33 13.22
N ILE A 180 -42.18 -23.09 12.70
CA ILE A 180 -42.38 -24.50 12.33
C ILE A 180 -42.49 -25.37 13.59
N ASP A 181 -41.67 -25.12 14.63
CA ASP A 181 -41.71 -25.87 15.87
C ASP A 181 -42.98 -25.58 16.69
N ASP A 182 -43.46 -24.33 16.68
CA ASP A 182 -44.68 -23.91 17.39
C ASP A 182 -45.99 -24.44 16.68
N SER A 183 -45.85 -24.97 15.48
CA SER A 183 -46.97 -25.52 14.68
C SER A 183 -47.14 -27.05 14.81
N LYS A 184 -46.33 -27.73 15.59
CA LYS A 184 -46.43 -29.15 15.94
C LYS A 184 -47.08 -29.36 17.28
#